data_8652a6f2e3f6fce7c36395cee4759f03
#
_entry.id   8652a6f2e3f6fce7c36395cee4759f03
#
_cell.length_a   1.000
_cell.length_b   1.000
_cell.length_c   1.000
_cell.angle_alpha   90.00
_cell.angle_beta   90.00
_cell.angle_gamma   90.00
#
_symmetry.space_group_name_H-M   'P 1'
#
loop_
_entity.id
_entity.type
_entity.pdbx_description
1 polymer ?
#
loop_
_entity_poly.entity_id
_entity_poly.type
_entity_poly.pdbx_seq_one_letter_code
_entity_poly.pdbx_strand_id
1 'polypeptide(L)'
;MATFTYTATSPDFKTGYTNNYWAYGKFAYQGNNATPGEYEYTNHCFGIMVFQGAGSKLKGRNIDSISFTFKFAQAGRYLGGAYKKLKIHESAYQDIDTSRSAVLYLNKNKILGSLDVIGYETTESFTLDANNNTALFNNLKNYFYNGNSAVIIYNDDDTSTDSYSRHFLQILEATITVNYDGGESVVYISNGTTFEAYQIYIDNGTSWDLYAPYIDNGSGWDSYG
;
A
#
# COMPACT_ATOMS: atom_id res chain seq x y z
N MET A 1 17.81 -5.91 -11.91
CA MET A 1 17.04 -5.31 -10.78
C MET A 1 16.48 -3.99 -11.24
N ALA A 2 15.20 -3.78 -11.12
CA ALA A 2 14.52 -2.52 -11.45
C ALA A 2 13.97 -1.90 -10.17
N THR A 3 13.65 -0.61 -10.22
CA THR A 3 13.11 0.11 -9.08
C THR A 3 11.87 0.90 -9.49
N PHE A 4 10.82 0.78 -8.69
CA PHE A 4 9.65 1.65 -8.74
C PHE A 4 9.67 2.55 -7.51
N THR A 5 9.54 3.85 -7.69
CA THR A 5 9.43 4.80 -6.59
C THR A 5 8.26 5.73 -6.84
N TYR A 6 7.42 5.93 -5.83
CA TYR A 6 6.31 6.86 -5.87
C TYR A 6 6.12 7.53 -4.51
N THR A 7 5.86 8.83 -4.54
CA THR A 7 5.54 9.62 -3.35
C THR A 7 4.08 10.04 -3.42
N ALA A 8 3.28 9.43 -2.58
CA ALA A 8 1.88 9.77 -2.42
C ALA A 8 1.72 10.98 -1.49
N THR A 9 0.96 11.96 -1.95
CA THR A 9 0.54 13.14 -1.21
C THR A 9 -0.92 13.43 -1.59
N SER A 10 -1.53 14.52 -1.15
CA SER A 10 -2.83 14.92 -1.71
C SER A 10 -2.69 15.26 -3.22
N PRO A 11 -3.53 14.70 -4.15
CA PRO A 11 -4.82 14.02 -3.90
C PRO A 11 -4.77 12.50 -3.69
N ASP A 12 -3.58 11.86 -3.67
CA ASP A 12 -3.46 10.41 -3.52
C ASP A 12 -3.78 9.92 -2.08
N PHE A 13 -4.05 10.86 -1.18
CA PHE A 13 -4.48 10.60 0.18
C PHE A 13 -5.92 11.02 0.41
N LYS A 14 -6.63 10.20 1.17
CA LYS A 14 -7.96 10.55 1.68
C LYS A 14 -8.19 9.86 3.02
N THR A 15 -8.90 10.55 3.91
CA THR A 15 -9.35 9.97 5.18
C THR A 15 -10.84 9.70 5.12
N GLY A 16 -11.22 8.50 5.48
CA GLY A 16 -12.60 8.10 5.71
C GLY A 16 -12.86 7.83 7.18
N TYR A 17 -14.14 7.90 7.56
CA TYR A 17 -14.63 7.50 8.87
C TYR A 17 -15.44 6.20 8.77
N THR A 18 -15.40 5.41 9.81
CA THR A 18 -16.17 4.14 9.87
C THR A 18 -17.69 4.34 9.86
N ASN A 19 -18.16 5.58 10.04
CA ASN A 19 -19.57 5.98 9.91
C ASN A 19 -19.96 6.51 8.50
N ASN A 20 -19.19 6.16 7.47
CA ASN A 20 -19.44 6.48 6.05
C ASN A 20 -19.08 7.89 5.55
N TYR A 21 -18.55 8.76 6.38
CA TYR A 21 -18.18 10.10 5.93
C TYR A 21 -16.73 10.17 5.45
N TRP A 22 -16.48 11.09 4.52
CA TRP A 22 -15.14 11.51 4.13
C TRP A 22 -14.71 12.71 4.96
N ALA A 23 -13.51 12.66 5.50
CA ALA A 23 -12.92 13.79 6.18
C ALA A 23 -12.54 14.89 5.20
N TYR A 24 -12.64 16.13 5.68
CA TYR A 24 -11.99 17.26 5.03
C TYR A 24 -10.51 17.24 5.37
N GLY A 25 -9.64 17.32 4.37
CA GLY A 25 -8.20 17.38 4.61
C GLY A 25 -7.36 16.67 3.56
N LYS A 26 -6.07 16.93 3.66
CA LYS A 26 -5.05 16.50 2.71
C LYS A 26 -4.13 15.42 3.30
N PHE A 27 -4.63 14.65 4.27
CA PHE A 27 -3.84 13.73 5.07
C PHE A 27 -4.47 12.34 5.06
N ALA A 28 -3.66 11.34 5.34
CA ALA A 28 -4.14 10.02 5.71
C ALA A 28 -4.07 9.86 7.24
N TYR A 29 -5.20 9.59 7.88
CA TYR A 29 -5.30 9.38 9.32
C TYR A 29 -5.55 7.92 9.66
N GLN A 30 -4.97 7.49 10.77
CA GLN A 30 -5.32 6.24 11.43
C GLN A 30 -5.64 6.54 12.88
N GLY A 31 -6.76 6.08 13.40
CA GLY A 31 -7.12 6.16 14.81
C GLY A 31 -8.40 6.92 15.09
N ASN A 32 -8.54 7.42 16.30
CA ASN A 32 -9.72 8.16 16.74
C ASN A 32 -9.46 9.67 16.72
N ASN A 33 -10.24 10.40 15.93
CA ASN A 33 -10.19 11.86 15.84
C ASN A 33 -11.46 12.48 16.43
N ALA A 34 -11.70 12.28 17.72
CA ALA A 34 -12.78 12.94 18.43
C ALA A 34 -12.45 14.44 18.59
N THR A 35 -13.30 15.30 18.03
CA THR A 35 -13.20 16.75 18.27
C THR A 35 -13.83 17.07 19.61
N PRO A 36 -13.13 17.76 20.56
CA PRO A 36 -13.74 18.18 21.81
C PRO A 36 -14.95 19.07 21.55
N GLY A 37 -16.10 18.74 22.09
CA GLY A 37 -17.35 19.51 21.95
C GLY A 37 -18.28 19.10 20.83
N GLU A 38 -17.87 18.19 19.95
CA GLU A 38 -18.81 17.52 19.03
C GLU A 38 -19.19 16.18 19.64
N TYR A 39 -20.48 16.03 19.89
CA TYR A 39 -21.07 14.87 20.55
C TYR A 39 -20.71 13.54 19.92
N GLU A 40 -20.26 12.59 20.77
CA GLU A 40 -20.43 11.13 20.63
C GLU A 40 -19.93 10.44 19.35
N TYR A 41 -18.90 10.93 18.70
CA TYR A 41 -18.36 10.19 17.57
C TYR A 41 -17.10 9.44 17.96
N THR A 42 -17.28 8.24 18.53
CA THR A 42 -16.26 7.18 18.53
C THR A 42 -15.99 6.71 17.09
N ASN A 43 -15.75 7.66 16.19
CA ASN A 43 -15.53 7.34 14.79
C ASN A 43 -14.04 7.12 14.58
N HIS A 44 -13.68 5.85 14.46
CA HIS A 44 -12.36 5.53 13.97
C HIS A 44 -12.19 6.06 12.56
N CYS A 45 -11.08 6.75 12.33
CA CYS A 45 -10.68 7.15 10.99
C CYS A 45 -9.70 6.13 10.41
N PHE A 46 -9.74 6.04 9.10
CA PHE A 46 -8.80 5.28 8.31
C PHE A 46 -8.30 6.13 7.15
N GLY A 47 -7.03 6.01 6.84
CA GLY A 47 -6.41 6.69 5.71
C GLY A 47 -6.29 5.76 4.51
N ILE A 48 -6.59 6.27 3.33
CA ILE A 48 -6.31 5.61 2.06
C ILE A 48 -5.08 6.28 1.47
N MET A 49 -4.15 5.49 0.98
CA MET A 49 -2.97 5.93 0.25
C MET A 49 -2.90 5.18 -1.07
N VAL A 50 -2.87 5.90 -2.18
CA VAL A 50 -2.77 5.33 -3.52
C VAL A 50 -1.37 5.61 -4.08
N PHE A 51 -0.63 4.57 -4.36
CA PHE A 51 0.67 4.65 -5.02
C PHE A 51 0.47 4.49 -6.53
N GLN A 52 0.28 5.63 -7.21
CA GLN A 52 -0.06 5.65 -8.63
C GLN A 52 0.95 4.87 -9.48
N GLY A 53 0.44 4.00 -10.33
CA GLY A 53 1.26 3.16 -11.20
C GLY A 53 1.85 1.90 -10.54
N ALA A 54 1.77 1.72 -9.21
CA ALA A 54 2.31 0.54 -8.54
C ALA A 54 1.69 -0.74 -9.11
N GLY A 55 0.36 -0.79 -9.21
CA GLY A 55 -0.35 -1.96 -9.71
C GLY A 55 0.08 -2.38 -11.11
N SER A 56 0.24 -1.42 -12.03
CA SER A 56 0.67 -1.74 -13.40
C SER A 56 2.14 -2.13 -13.49
N LYS A 57 3.01 -1.50 -12.68
CA LYS A 57 4.46 -1.74 -12.72
C LYS A 57 4.89 -3.00 -12.01
N LEU A 58 4.18 -3.38 -10.94
CA LEU A 58 4.59 -4.47 -10.04
C LEU A 58 3.78 -5.76 -10.26
N LYS A 59 2.71 -5.71 -11.06
CA LYS A 59 1.90 -6.89 -11.36
C LYS A 59 2.74 -7.98 -12.00
N GLY A 60 2.70 -9.18 -11.39
CA GLY A 60 3.45 -10.33 -11.88
C GLY A 60 4.97 -10.24 -11.68
N ARG A 61 5.47 -9.22 -10.96
CA ARG A 61 6.92 -9.05 -10.72
C ARG A 61 7.36 -9.71 -9.43
N ASN A 62 8.54 -10.31 -9.46
CA ASN A 62 9.15 -10.80 -8.23
C ASN A 62 9.77 -9.63 -7.48
N ILE A 63 9.22 -9.32 -6.30
CA ILE A 63 9.66 -8.19 -5.48
C ILE A 63 10.72 -8.66 -4.49
N ASP A 64 11.87 -7.97 -4.49
CA ASP A 64 13.01 -8.27 -3.64
C ASP A 64 12.98 -7.50 -2.32
N SER A 65 12.55 -6.24 -2.38
CA SER A 65 12.39 -5.40 -1.19
C SER A 65 11.37 -4.29 -1.41
N ILE A 66 10.78 -3.84 -0.31
CA ILE A 66 9.86 -2.70 -0.26
C ILE A 66 10.38 -1.77 0.82
N SER A 67 10.53 -0.49 0.52
CA SER A 67 10.83 0.53 1.52
C SER A 67 9.70 1.54 1.59
N PHE A 68 9.27 1.86 2.81
CA PHE A 68 8.36 2.97 3.06
C PHE A 68 9.09 4.09 3.78
N THR A 69 8.82 5.33 3.38
CA THR A 69 9.18 6.51 4.14
C THR A 69 7.91 7.31 4.40
N PHE A 70 7.53 7.43 5.66
CA PHE A 70 6.38 8.21 6.11
C PHE A 70 6.82 9.50 6.76
N LYS A 71 6.22 10.61 6.33
CA LYS A 71 6.33 11.90 6.99
C LYS A 71 5.08 12.12 7.82
N PHE A 72 5.24 12.09 9.13
CA PHE A 72 4.17 12.31 10.08
C PHE A 72 4.02 13.81 10.39
N ALA A 73 2.78 14.26 10.49
CA ALA A 73 2.46 15.58 10.99
C ALA A 73 2.51 15.60 12.52
N GLN A 74 2.29 16.82 13.06
CA GLN A 74 1.98 16.97 14.45
C GLN A 74 0.73 16.16 14.78
N ALA A 75 0.91 15.02 15.42
CA ALA A 75 -0.20 14.28 15.95
C ALA A 75 -0.93 15.12 16.99
N GLY A 76 -2.22 14.98 17.09
CA GLY A 76 -3.03 15.77 18.02
C GLY A 76 -2.44 15.75 19.43
N ARG A 77 -2.61 16.80 20.15
CA ARG A 77 -2.01 17.19 21.44
C ARG A 77 -1.90 16.11 22.55
N TYR A 78 -2.40 14.91 22.30
CA TYR A 78 -2.57 13.84 23.29
C TYR A 78 -2.11 12.47 22.80
N LEU A 79 -0.93 12.40 22.16
CA LEU A 79 -0.26 11.10 22.00
C LEU A 79 0.31 10.67 23.35
N GLY A 80 -0.56 10.31 24.26
CA GLY A 80 -0.20 9.48 25.38
C GLY A 80 0.15 8.09 24.87
N GLY A 81 1.41 7.87 24.48
CA GLY A 81 2.05 6.57 24.44
C GLY A 81 1.43 5.41 23.63
N ALA A 82 0.20 5.50 23.13
CA ALA A 82 -0.58 4.38 22.67
C ALA A 82 -0.50 4.08 21.16
N TYR A 83 -0.19 5.06 20.32
CA TYR A 83 -0.12 4.85 18.89
C TYR A 83 1.32 4.73 18.38
N LYS A 84 1.90 3.61 18.68
CA LYS A 84 3.21 3.23 18.12
C LYS A 84 3.08 2.22 16.99
N LYS A 85 1.86 1.88 16.56
CA LYS A 85 1.64 0.90 15.50
C LYS A 85 0.85 1.49 14.34
N LEU A 86 1.48 1.56 13.19
CA LEU A 86 0.83 1.81 11.93
C LEU A 86 0.37 0.46 11.36
N LYS A 87 -0.95 0.20 11.34
CA LYS A 87 -1.50 -1.02 10.75
C LYS A 87 -1.88 -0.78 9.30
N ILE A 88 -1.43 -1.65 8.43
CA ILE A 88 -1.63 -1.58 6.98
C ILE A 88 -2.58 -2.70 6.57
N HIS A 89 -3.63 -2.33 5.82
CA HIS A 89 -4.67 -3.23 5.33
C HIS A 89 -4.76 -3.15 3.80
N GLU A 90 -5.36 -4.18 3.20
CA GLU A 90 -5.78 -4.13 1.80
C GLU A 90 -6.89 -3.08 1.63
N SER A 91 -6.85 -2.35 0.53
CA SER A 91 -7.96 -1.52 0.09
C SER A 91 -8.90 -2.32 -0.83
N ALA A 92 -10.21 -2.16 -0.63
CA ALA A 92 -11.20 -2.78 -1.52
C ALA A 92 -11.24 -2.09 -2.89
N TYR A 93 -10.76 -0.86 -3.01
CA TYR A 93 -10.67 -0.11 -4.26
C TYR A 93 -9.26 0.46 -4.44
N GLN A 94 -8.84 0.60 -5.69
CA GLN A 94 -7.48 1.00 -6.05
C GLN A 94 -7.38 2.47 -6.49
N ASP A 95 -8.45 3.22 -6.34
CA ASP A 95 -8.60 4.65 -6.64
C ASP A 95 -9.18 5.40 -5.42
N ILE A 96 -9.29 6.72 -5.51
CA ILE A 96 -10.03 7.53 -4.56
C ILE A 96 -11.20 8.18 -5.30
N ASP A 97 -12.40 7.66 -5.07
CA ASP A 97 -13.66 8.21 -5.58
C ASP A 97 -14.56 8.59 -4.40
N THR A 98 -14.66 9.88 -4.14
CA THR A 98 -15.45 10.40 -3.01
C THR A 98 -16.97 10.35 -3.24
N SER A 99 -17.44 9.93 -4.40
CA SER A 99 -18.85 9.61 -4.64
C SER A 99 -19.27 8.29 -3.98
N ARG A 100 -18.31 7.40 -3.69
CA ARG A 100 -18.53 6.17 -2.94
C ARG A 100 -18.53 6.46 -1.44
N SER A 101 -19.27 5.67 -0.68
CA SER A 101 -19.18 5.69 0.79
C SER A 101 -17.79 5.31 1.26
N ALA A 102 -17.23 6.08 2.19
CA ALA A 102 -15.86 5.88 2.67
C ALA A 102 -15.62 4.47 3.20
N VAL A 103 -16.56 3.93 3.98
CA VAL A 103 -16.43 2.60 4.61
C VAL A 103 -16.27 1.46 3.61
N LEU A 104 -16.71 1.62 2.36
CA LEU A 104 -16.57 0.60 1.33
C LEU A 104 -15.10 0.30 0.97
N TYR A 105 -14.21 1.24 1.24
CA TYR A 105 -12.77 1.06 1.01
C TYR A 105 -12.11 0.19 2.07
N LEU A 106 -12.64 0.23 3.30
CA LEU A 106 -12.01 -0.41 4.45
C LEU A 106 -12.31 -1.91 4.49
N ASN A 107 -11.28 -2.72 4.34
CA ASN A 107 -11.34 -4.15 4.55
C ASN A 107 -10.68 -4.51 5.91
N LYS A 108 -11.46 -4.42 6.99
CA LYS A 108 -10.97 -4.60 8.36
C LYS A 108 -10.28 -5.95 8.59
N ASN A 109 -10.74 -6.99 7.91
CA ASN A 109 -10.26 -8.35 8.11
C ASN A 109 -9.02 -8.71 7.26
N LYS A 110 -8.59 -7.80 6.39
CA LYS A 110 -7.47 -8.02 5.46
C LYS A 110 -6.25 -7.20 5.87
N ILE A 111 -5.69 -7.56 7.02
CA ILE A 111 -4.48 -6.92 7.54
C ILE A 111 -3.29 -7.46 6.77
N LEU A 112 -2.51 -6.55 6.17
CA LEU A 112 -1.22 -6.87 5.54
C LEU A 112 -0.11 -6.96 6.60
N GLY A 113 -0.18 -6.11 7.62
CA GLY A 113 0.75 -6.12 8.74
C GLY A 113 0.82 -4.78 9.46
N SER A 114 1.84 -4.60 10.29
CA SER A 114 2.05 -3.36 11.04
C SER A 114 3.51 -2.98 11.14
N LEU A 115 3.76 -1.67 11.36
CA LEU A 115 5.06 -1.09 11.63
C LEU A 115 5.00 -0.37 12.99
N ASP A 116 6.07 -0.49 13.77
CA ASP A 116 6.22 0.30 14.98
C ASP A 116 6.77 1.68 14.60
N VAL A 117 6.06 2.75 14.97
CA VAL A 117 6.36 4.13 14.58
C VAL A 117 6.46 5.03 15.81
N ILE A 118 7.20 6.12 15.68
CA ILE A 118 7.18 7.22 16.64
C ILE A 118 5.96 8.12 16.36
N GLY A 119 5.75 8.45 15.07
CA GLY A 119 4.53 9.04 14.55
C GLY A 119 4.24 10.50 14.89
N TYR A 120 5.20 11.22 15.49
CA TYR A 120 5.03 12.61 15.90
C TYR A 120 6.11 13.50 15.28
N GLU A 121 5.72 14.40 14.38
CA GLU A 121 6.63 15.36 13.70
C GLU A 121 7.94 14.72 13.19
N THR A 122 7.85 13.45 12.76
CA THR A 122 9.00 12.64 12.35
C THR A 122 8.90 12.26 10.89
N THR A 123 10.06 11.95 10.31
CA THR A 123 10.14 11.18 9.06
C THR A 123 10.78 9.85 9.40
N GLU A 124 10.09 8.78 9.11
CA GLU A 124 10.50 7.42 9.47
C GLU A 124 10.55 6.55 8.22
N SER A 125 11.62 5.75 8.11
CA SER A 125 11.84 4.85 6.98
C SER A 125 11.92 3.40 7.46
N PHE A 126 11.29 2.52 6.70
CA PHE A 126 11.20 1.09 6.99
C PHE A 126 11.60 0.31 5.74
N THR A 127 12.51 -0.63 5.91
CA THR A 127 12.83 -1.59 4.84
C THR A 127 12.21 -2.94 5.18
N LEU A 128 11.52 -3.50 4.20
CA LEU A 128 10.81 -4.77 4.28
C LEU A 128 11.44 -5.70 3.24
N ASP A 129 11.93 -6.84 3.70
CA ASP A 129 12.54 -7.86 2.86
C ASP A 129 12.41 -9.25 3.51
N ALA A 130 13.07 -10.24 2.96
CA ALA A 130 13.04 -11.60 3.49
C ALA A 130 13.63 -11.72 4.92
N ASN A 131 14.40 -10.73 5.39
CA ASN A 131 15.05 -10.71 6.69
C ASN A 131 14.45 -9.70 7.67
N ASN A 132 13.75 -8.66 7.13
CA ASN A 132 13.21 -7.56 7.92
C ASN A 132 11.71 -7.42 7.71
N ASN A 133 10.92 -7.42 8.78
CA ASN A 133 9.47 -7.34 8.72
C ASN A 133 8.85 -8.38 7.75
N THR A 134 9.35 -9.59 7.77
CA THR A 134 9.11 -10.65 6.78
C THR A 134 7.61 -10.91 6.54
N ALA A 135 6.78 -10.92 7.60
CA ALA A 135 5.35 -11.15 7.45
C ALA A 135 4.66 -10.03 6.64
N LEU A 136 4.93 -8.77 6.98
CA LEU A 136 4.40 -7.62 6.25
C LEU A 136 4.96 -7.58 4.82
N PHE A 137 6.26 -7.89 4.66
CA PHE A 137 6.90 -7.98 3.35
C PHE A 137 6.18 -8.98 2.43
N ASN A 138 5.99 -10.23 2.89
CA ASN A 138 5.36 -11.26 2.09
C ASN A 138 3.90 -10.92 1.70
N ASN A 139 3.16 -10.33 2.62
CA ASN A 139 1.78 -9.91 2.34
C ASN A 139 1.73 -8.76 1.31
N LEU A 140 2.57 -7.74 1.46
CA LEU A 140 2.67 -6.62 0.52
C LEU A 140 3.20 -7.07 -0.85
N LYS A 141 4.21 -7.95 -0.87
CA LYS A 141 4.73 -8.56 -2.10
C LYS A 141 3.59 -9.21 -2.89
N ASN A 142 2.81 -10.08 -2.25
CA ASN A 142 1.68 -10.73 -2.89
C ASN A 142 0.58 -9.72 -3.30
N TYR A 143 0.35 -8.70 -2.49
CA TYR A 143 -0.64 -7.67 -2.75
C TYR A 143 -0.30 -6.87 -4.02
N PHE A 144 0.94 -6.39 -4.15
CA PHE A 144 1.40 -5.67 -5.34
C PHE A 144 1.56 -6.58 -6.56
N TYR A 145 2.00 -7.84 -6.36
CA TYR A 145 2.06 -8.84 -7.43
C TYR A 145 0.69 -9.03 -8.12
N ASN A 146 -0.41 -8.94 -7.36
CA ASN A 146 -1.77 -9.02 -7.88
C ASN A 146 -2.26 -7.72 -8.55
N GLY A 147 -1.40 -6.70 -8.68
CA GLY A 147 -1.71 -5.47 -9.41
C GLY A 147 -2.43 -4.41 -8.57
N ASN A 148 -2.32 -4.47 -7.26
CA ASN A 148 -2.91 -3.47 -6.37
C ASN A 148 -2.00 -2.25 -6.23
N SER A 149 -2.60 -1.07 -5.99
CA SER A 149 -1.91 0.23 -5.86
C SER A 149 -2.25 0.98 -4.58
N ALA A 150 -3.37 0.65 -3.94
CA ALA A 150 -3.87 1.37 -2.78
C ALA A 150 -3.74 0.53 -1.51
N VAL A 151 -3.33 1.15 -0.42
CA VAL A 151 -3.36 0.55 0.91
C VAL A 151 -4.16 1.42 1.86
N ILE A 152 -4.68 0.80 2.91
CA ILE A 152 -5.39 1.48 3.99
C ILE A 152 -4.57 1.40 5.26
N ILE A 153 -4.50 2.52 5.98
CA ILE A 153 -4.04 2.54 7.36
C ILE A 153 -5.25 2.62 8.29
N TYR A 154 -5.39 1.63 9.16
CA TYR A 154 -6.50 1.54 10.11
C TYR A 154 -6.08 0.80 11.37
N ASN A 155 -6.45 1.33 12.52
CA ASN A 155 -6.24 0.66 13.78
C ASN A 155 -7.44 0.89 14.70
N ASP A 156 -8.06 -0.18 15.15
CA ASP A 156 -9.21 -0.19 16.07
C ASP A 156 -8.87 -0.74 17.46
N ASP A 157 -7.58 -1.01 17.74
CA ASP A 157 -7.15 -1.50 19.04
C ASP A 157 -7.32 -0.46 20.17
N ASP A 158 -7.59 0.80 19.82
CA ASP A 158 -7.83 1.82 20.81
C ASP A 158 -9.25 1.70 21.37
N THR A 159 -9.33 1.11 22.51
CA THR A 159 -10.56 1.02 23.31
C THR A 159 -10.76 2.21 24.24
N SER A 160 -9.95 3.26 24.13
CA SER A 160 -10.08 4.47 24.93
C SER A 160 -11.46 5.09 24.73
N THR A 161 -12.29 5.01 25.73
CA THR A 161 -13.60 5.65 25.81
C THR A 161 -13.50 7.11 26.27
N ASP A 162 -12.26 7.61 26.44
CA ASP A 162 -12.02 8.97 26.83
C ASP A 162 -12.33 9.91 25.66
N SER A 163 -13.46 10.59 25.75
CA SER A 163 -13.95 11.54 24.75
C SER A 163 -13.04 12.76 24.51
N TYR A 164 -11.97 12.88 25.28
CA TYR A 164 -10.97 13.95 25.18
C TYR A 164 -9.66 13.49 24.57
N SER A 165 -9.45 12.20 24.40
CA SER A 165 -8.20 11.66 23.87
C SER A 165 -8.25 11.48 22.34
N ARG A 166 -7.56 12.37 21.64
CA ARG A 166 -7.33 12.22 20.20
C ARG A 166 -6.15 11.29 19.98
N HIS A 167 -6.43 10.04 19.72
CA HIS A 167 -5.43 9.03 19.43
C HIS A 167 -5.36 8.78 17.93
N PHE A 168 -4.52 9.50 17.21
CA PHE A 168 -4.37 9.28 15.77
C PHE A 168 -2.95 9.49 15.28
N LEU A 169 -2.61 8.79 14.23
CA LEU A 169 -1.45 9.05 13.37
C LEU A 169 -1.92 9.86 12.17
N GLN A 170 -1.16 10.86 11.80
CA GLN A 170 -1.43 11.69 10.63
C GLN A 170 -0.24 11.66 9.69
N ILE A 171 -0.43 11.11 8.49
CA ILE A 171 0.59 11.02 7.47
C ILE A 171 0.38 12.16 6.46
N LEU A 172 1.42 12.96 6.25
CA LEU A 172 1.49 14.05 5.29
C LEU A 172 1.97 13.57 3.91
N GLU A 173 2.86 12.60 3.93
CA GLU A 173 3.56 12.10 2.75
C GLU A 173 3.95 10.64 3.01
N ALA A 174 3.79 9.80 2.02
CA ALA A 174 4.25 8.42 2.03
C ALA A 174 5.00 8.11 0.74
N THR A 175 6.29 7.83 0.84
CA THR A 175 7.08 7.35 -0.29
C THR A 175 7.20 5.84 -0.20
N ILE A 176 6.90 5.16 -1.31
CA ILE A 176 7.21 3.74 -1.48
C ILE A 176 8.35 3.61 -2.48
N THR A 177 9.31 2.76 -2.18
CA THR A 177 10.35 2.32 -3.12
C THR A 177 10.34 0.79 -3.14
N VAL A 178 10.14 0.22 -4.31
CA VAL A 178 10.09 -1.24 -4.52
C VAL A 178 11.21 -1.63 -5.46
N ASN A 179 12.09 -2.50 -5.00
CA ASN A 179 13.06 -3.16 -5.83
C ASN A 179 12.50 -4.52 -6.27
N TYR A 180 12.57 -4.78 -7.55
CA TYR A 180 12.03 -6.00 -8.14
C TYR A 180 12.93 -6.50 -9.25
N ASP A 181 12.79 -7.77 -9.59
CA ASP A 181 13.44 -8.28 -10.78
C ASP A 181 12.91 -7.46 -11.96
N GLY A 182 13.80 -6.80 -12.64
CA GLY A 182 13.46 -6.08 -13.87
C GLY A 182 12.98 -7.01 -14.97
N GLY A 183 12.50 -8.21 -14.59
CA GLY A 183 12.21 -9.33 -15.44
C GLY A 183 11.67 -8.91 -16.78
N GLU A 184 12.58 -8.66 -17.68
CA GLU A 184 12.28 -8.72 -19.09
C GLU A 184 11.90 -10.17 -19.28
N SER A 185 10.65 -10.42 -19.63
CA SER A 185 10.22 -11.78 -20.01
C SER A 185 11.01 -12.15 -21.26
N VAL A 186 12.09 -12.86 -21.04
CA VAL A 186 13.04 -13.19 -22.10
C VAL A 186 12.78 -14.65 -22.48
N VAL A 187 12.37 -14.87 -23.70
CA VAL A 187 12.31 -16.20 -24.26
C VAL A 187 13.66 -16.52 -24.88
N TYR A 188 14.22 -17.63 -24.48
CA TYR A 188 15.46 -18.12 -25.09
C TYR A 188 15.12 -19.02 -26.27
N ILE A 189 15.51 -18.59 -27.46
CA ILE A 189 15.32 -19.37 -28.70
C ILE A 189 16.66 -20.00 -29.07
N SER A 190 16.67 -21.33 -29.26
CA SER A 190 17.85 -22.03 -29.74
C SER A 190 18.01 -21.84 -31.25
N ASN A 191 19.19 -21.43 -31.68
CA ASN A 191 19.57 -21.43 -33.09
C ASN A 191 20.25 -22.74 -33.53
N GLY A 192 20.19 -23.77 -32.65
CA GLY A 192 20.82 -25.09 -32.86
C GLY A 192 22.22 -25.23 -32.26
N THR A 193 22.86 -24.15 -31.84
CA THR A 193 24.19 -24.13 -31.23
C THR A 193 24.24 -23.34 -29.92
N THR A 194 23.42 -22.28 -29.81
CA THR A 194 23.34 -21.41 -28.65
C THR A 194 21.87 -21.05 -28.38
N PHE A 195 21.59 -20.55 -27.18
CA PHE A 195 20.30 -19.96 -26.84
C PHE A 195 20.48 -18.44 -26.86
N GLU A 196 19.62 -17.77 -27.63
CA GLU A 196 19.56 -16.31 -27.69
C GLU A 196 18.33 -15.79 -26.97
N ALA A 197 18.48 -14.70 -26.24
CA ALA A 197 17.45 -14.09 -25.44
C ALA A 197 16.63 -13.09 -26.27
N TYR A 198 15.31 -13.27 -26.27
CA TYR A 198 14.37 -12.38 -26.99
C TYR A 198 13.27 -11.92 -26.06
N GLN A 199 12.93 -10.64 -26.15
CA GLN A 199 11.72 -10.10 -25.54
C GLN A 199 10.54 -10.28 -26.48
N ILE A 200 9.42 -10.72 -25.95
CA ILE A 200 8.20 -10.86 -26.73
C ILE A 200 7.28 -9.68 -26.43
N TYR A 201 6.88 -8.96 -27.46
CA TYR A 201 5.90 -7.89 -27.38
C TYR A 201 4.66 -8.29 -28.14
N ILE A 202 3.49 -7.95 -27.60
CA ILE A 202 2.20 -8.10 -28.27
C ILE A 202 1.65 -6.71 -28.59
N ASP A 203 1.28 -6.49 -29.84
CA ASP A 203 0.55 -5.31 -30.27
C ASP A 203 -0.89 -5.41 -29.76
N ASN A 204 -1.30 -4.45 -28.94
CA ASN A 204 -2.65 -4.33 -28.44
C ASN A 204 -3.53 -3.38 -29.28
N GLY A 205 -3.02 -2.95 -30.45
CA GLY A 205 -3.69 -2.01 -31.37
C GLY A 205 -3.43 -0.54 -31.07
N THR A 206 -2.77 -0.22 -29.94
CA THR A 206 -2.40 1.15 -29.55
C THR A 206 -0.95 1.27 -29.10
N SER A 207 -0.38 0.18 -28.59
CA SER A 207 1.00 0.07 -28.11
C SER A 207 1.50 -1.37 -28.20
N TRP A 208 2.81 -1.52 -28.07
CA TRP A 208 3.43 -2.84 -27.91
C TRP A 208 3.64 -3.12 -26.44
N ASP A 209 2.94 -4.15 -25.92
CA ASP A 209 3.05 -4.54 -24.54
C ASP A 209 4.00 -5.74 -24.40
N LEU A 210 4.89 -5.69 -23.41
CA LEU A 210 5.78 -6.80 -23.10
C LEU A 210 4.95 -8.00 -22.62
N TYR A 211 5.11 -9.13 -23.28
CA TYR A 211 4.39 -10.36 -22.98
C TYR A 211 5.20 -11.29 -22.09
N ALA A 212 4.62 -11.74 -20.98
CA ALA A 212 5.17 -12.80 -20.16
C ALA A 212 4.68 -14.16 -20.69
N PRO A 213 5.55 -15.01 -21.24
CA PRO A 213 5.15 -16.33 -21.70
C PRO A 213 4.78 -17.23 -20.52
N TYR A 214 3.76 -18.05 -20.71
CA TYR A 214 3.39 -19.12 -19.78
C TYR A 214 3.70 -20.46 -20.41
N ILE A 215 4.16 -21.40 -19.60
CA ILE A 215 4.36 -22.79 -20.02
C ILE A 215 3.34 -23.65 -19.30
N ASP A 216 2.64 -24.48 -20.05
CA ASP A 216 1.82 -25.55 -19.50
C ASP A 216 2.77 -26.65 -18.98
N ASN A 217 2.78 -26.86 -17.66
CA ASN A 217 3.57 -27.88 -16.99
C ASN A 217 2.80 -29.21 -16.84
N GLY A 218 1.63 -29.33 -17.46
CA GLY A 218 0.75 -30.51 -17.38
C GLY A 218 -0.15 -30.54 -16.15
N SER A 219 0.01 -29.59 -15.23
CA SER A 219 -0.85 -29.41 -14.05
C SER A 219 -1.41 -27.99 -13.94
N GLY A 220 -0.95 -27.08 -14.78
CA GLY A 220 -1.34 -25.68 -14.84
C GLY A 220 -0.41 -24.84 -15.70
N TRP A 221 -0.69 -23.56 -15.77
CA TRP A 221 0.13 -22.58 -16.50
C TRP A 221 1.05 -21.85 -15.51
N ASP A 222 2.35 -22.00 -15.68
CA ASP A 222 3.35 -21.28 -14.91
C ASP A 222 3.92 -20.11 -15.73
N SER A 223 4.07 -18.94 -15.09
CA SER A 223 4.81 -17.83 -15.69
C SER A 223 6.29 -18.19 -15.77
N TYR A 224 6.87 -18.06 -16.95
CA TYR A 224 8.30 -18.28 -17.16
C TYR A 224 9.02 -16.93 -17.09
N GLY A 225 9.78 -16.72 -16.00
CA GLY A 225 10.58 -15.54 -15.79
C GLY A 225 11.24 -15.56 -14.42
#